data_015ad34e0f69d84a3e25031f591d1f3a
#
_entry.id   015ad34e0f69d84a3e25031f591d1f3a
#
_cell.length_a   1.000
_cell.length_b   1.000
_cell.length_c   1.000
_cell.angle_alpha   90.00
_cell.angle_beta   90.00
_cell.angle_gamma   90.00
#
_symmetry.space_group_name_H-M   'P 1'
#
loop_
_entity.id
_entity.type
_entity.pdbx_description
1 polymer ?
#
loop_
_entity_poly.entity_id
_entity_poly.type
_entity_poly.pdbx_seq_one_letter_code
_entity_poly.pdbx_strand_id
1 'polypeptide(L)'
;MNSVTSLSKVGYKLPPLITLQSHILAEEQRNTGSTGTLSWIISALSISAKTIAAQLKRARLDDVLGEIGSENIQGEQQQKLDVIANNVLIQQLKAREGVAVIGSEEDDELIFVDAEQADGTRYAVMFDPLDGSSNLDVGSGVGTIFSVFPVTDNGSGKLLPGSEQAAAGYVLYGSSTIFVMTVGTKVPMFVLDTSIGAFIRVAEHVSIPKRGNIYSVNEANVEGFSAGYREYLTQCRNDGFGSRYSGAMVADVHRILIKGGVFLYPPTEKVPEGKLRLMYEANPMAMIVEAAGGKASTGTGDILDVNPRELHQRIPVILGSHDNVSELLACLDSE
;
A
#
# COMPACT_ATOMS: atom_id res chain seq x y z
N MET A 1 -46.24 19.80 15.13
CA MET A 1 -46.01 18.64 16.01
C MET A 1 -46.33 17.39 15.23
N ASN A 2 -45.35 16.76 14.58
CA ASN A 2 -45.49 15.42 14.05
C ASN A 2 -44.12 14.76 14.05
N SER A 3 -43.99 13.88 15.06
CA SER A 3 -43.32 12.60 15.12
C SER A 3 -41.95 12.48 14.43
N VAL A 4 -40.93 12.71 15.21
CA VAL A 4 -39.67 11.97 15.13
C VAL A 4 -40.01 10.50 15.42
N THR A 5 -40.36 9.75 14.39
CA THR A 5 -40.58 8.30 14.49
C THR A 5 -39.23 7.67 14.78
N SER A 6 -39.03 7.26 16.00
CA SER A 6 -37.81 6.72 16.54
C SER A 6 -37.29 5.56 15.68
N LEU A 7 -36.08 5.65 15.19
CA LEU A 7 -35.25 4.57 14.65
C LEU A 7 -35.07 3.39 15.61
N SER A 8 -35.56 3.51 16.86
CA SER A 8 -35.54 2.48 17.90
C SER A 8 -36.50 1.30 17.67
N LYS A 9 -37.36 1.33 16.65
CA LYS A 9 -38.28 0.23 16.32
C LYS A 9 -37.73 -0.81 15.31
N VAL A 10 -36.65 -0.48 14.63
CA VAL A 10 -35.87 -1.45 13.85
C VAL A 10 -34.68 -1.77 14.74
N GLY A 11 -34.63 -2.93 15.36
CA GLY A 11 -33.61 -3.35 16.34
C GLY A 11 -32.16 -3.31 15.79
N TYR A 12 -31.72 -2.16 15.30
CA TYR A 12 -30.40 -1.89 14.79
C TYR A 12 -29.47 -1.67 15.98
N LYS A 13 -28.86 -2.75 16.45
CA LYS A 13 -27.70 -2.65 17.32
C LYS A 13 -26.55 -2.12 16.48
N LEU A 14 -26.12 -0.91 16.73
CA LEU A 14 -24.84 -0.43 16.20
C LEU A 14 -23.77 -1.44 16.60
N PRO A 15 -23.00 -2.00 15.64
CA PRO A 15 -21.87 -2.85 16.00
C PRO A 15 -20.88 -2.05 16.86
N PRO A 16 -20.14 -2.69 17.75
CA PRO A 16 -19.15 -1.99 18.57
C PRO A 16 -18.14 -1.29 17.66
N LEU A 17 -17.93 0.01 17.89
CA LEU A 17 -16.92 0.79 17.17
C LEU A 17 -15.53 0.30 17.59
N ILE A 18 -14.86 -0.43 16.70
CA ILE A 18 -13.49 -0.88 16.90
C ILE A 18 -12.57 0.07 16.15
N THR A 19 -11.80 0.86 16.89
CA THR A 19 -10.81 1.75 16.30
C THR A 19 -9.56 0.97 15.90
N LEU A 20 -8.74 1.54 15.01
CA LEU A 20 -7.44 0.97 14.65
C LEU A 20 -6.58 0.77 15.92
N GLN A 21 -6.55 1.75 16.82
CA GLN A 21 -5.81 1.65 18.08
C GLN A 21 -6.29 0.50 18.97
N SER A 22 -7.61 0.36 19.15
CA SER A 22 -8.16 -0.75 19.95
C SER A 22 -7.91 -2.11 19.28
N HIS A 23 -7.92 -2.18 17.94
CA HIS A 23 -7.59 -3.40 17.19
C HIS A 23 -6.12 -3.80 17.40
N ILE A 24 -5.18 -2.86 17.24
CA ILE A 24 -3.76 -3.11 17.41
C ILE A 24 -3.45 -3.58 18.83
N LEU A 25 -3.98 -2.90 19.85
CA LEU A 25 -3.81 -3.30 21.24
C LEU A 25 -4.36 -4.70 21.53
N ALA A 26 -5.49 -5.06 20.90
CA ALA A 26 -6.05 -6.40 21.06
C ALA A 26 -5.20 -7.49 20.39
N GLU A 27 -4.61 -7.21 19.24
CA GLU A 27 -3.67 -8.15 18.58
C GLU A 27 -2.37 -8.28 19.38
N GLU A 28 -1.86 -7.18 19.94
CA GLU A 28 -0.69 -7.17 20.80
C GLU A 28 -0.90 -8.02 22.07
N GLN A 29 -2.04 -7.89 22.73
CA GLN A 29 -2.38 -8.70 23.91
C GLN A 29 -2.48 -10.20 23.61
N ARG A 30 -2.78 -10.59 22.38
CA ARG A 30 -2.80 -11.99 21.95
C ARG A 30 -1.40 -12.55 21.69
N ASN A 31 -0.44 -11.69 21.39
CA ASN A 31 0.94 -12.06 21.11
C ASN A 31 1.81 -11.79 22.34
N THR A 32 2.03 -12.81 23.16
CA THR A 32 2.77 -12.72 24.44
C THR A 32 4.25 -12.31 24.30
N GLY A 33 4.79 -12.26 23.09
CA GLY A 33 6.15 -11.78 22.79
C GLY A 33 6.20 -10.34 22.27
N SER A 34 5.07 -9.64 22.18
CA SER A 34 5.02 -8.28 21.68
C SER A 34 5.60 -7.28 22.68
N THR A 35 6.45 -6.37 22.17
CA THR A 35 7.05 -5.26 22.94
C THR A 35 6.26 -3.96 22.83
N GLY A 36 5.18 -3.94 22.05
CA GLY A 36 4.42 -2.71 21.77
C GLY A 36 5.01 -1.81 20.69
N THR A 37 6.24 -2.04 20.31
CA THR A 37 6.98 -1.19 19.36
C THR A 37 6.28 -1.07 18.00
N LEU A 38 5.84 -2.20 17.43
CA LEU A 38 5.11 -2.19 16.15
C LEU A 38 3.80 -1.41 16.25
N SER A 39 3.10 -1.51 17.39
CA SER A 39 1.86 -0.77 17.66
C SER A 39 2.08 0.74 17.65
N TRP A 40 3.21 1.21 18.17
CA TRP A 40 3.57 2.63 18.14
C TRP A 40 3.91 3.11 16.72
N ILE A 41 4.56 2.28 15.91
CA ILE A 41 4.84 2.57 14.49
C ILE A 41 3.53 2.70 13.70
N ILE A 42 2.62 1.74 13.83
CA ILE A 42 1.30 1.80 13.16
C ILE A 42 0.49 3.02 13.65
N SER A 43 0.59 3.37 14.92
CA SER A 43 -0.03 4.60 15.44
C SER A 43 0.54 5.86 14.78
N ALA A 44 1.87 5.94 14.59
CA ALA A 44 2.52 7.05 13.87
C ALA A 44 2.03 7.15 12.43
N LEU A 45 2.00 6.02 11.70
CA LEU A 45 1.47 5.94 10.34
C LEU A 45 -0.01 6.38 10.27
N SER A 46 -0.81 5.98 11.26
CA SER A 46 -2.21 6.41 11.37
C SER A 46 -2.36 7.93 11.56
N ILE A 47 -1.51 8.54 12.37
CA ILE A 47 -1.49 10.01 12.58
C ILE A 47 -1.08 10.70 11.30
N SER A 48 -0.01 10.23 10.65
CA SER A 48 0.46 10.74 9.36
C SER A 48 -0.64 10.69 8.31
N ALA A 49 -1.32 9.55 8.18
CA ALA A 49 -2.41 9.36 7.25
C ALA A 49 -3.56 10.36 7.46
N LYS A 50 -3.93 10.65 8.72
CA LYS A 50 -4.97 11.66 9.02
C LYS A 50 -4.52 13.07 8.63
N THR A 51 -3.26 13.39 8.88
CA THR A 51 -2.66 14.69 8.55
C THR A 51 -2.62 14.87 7.03
N ILE A 52 -2.13 13.87 6.29
CA ILE A 52 -2.09 13.87 4.83
C ILE A 52 -3.50 13.96 4.25
N ALA A 53 -4.46 13.18 4.76
CA ALA A 53 -5.85 13.24 4.33
C ALA A 53 -6.47 14.64 4.52
N ALA A 54 -6.12 15.33 5.60
CA ALA A 54 -6.59 16.71 5.85
C ALA A 54 -5.96 17.69 4.86
N GLN A 55 -4.67 17.56 4.54
CA GLN A 55 -3.97 18.39 3.56
C GLN A 55 -4.55 18.19 2.14
N LEU A 56 -4.73 16.92 1.72
CA LEU A 56 -5.30 16.60 0.41
C LEU A 56 -6.69 17.19 0.20
N LYS A 57 -7.55 17.17 1.22
CA LYS A 57 -8.89 17.76 1.14
C LYS A 57 -8.88 19.28 0.96
N ARG A 58 -7.81 19.93 1.38
CA ARG A 58 -7.65 21.39 1.33
C ARG A 58 -6.70 21.85 0.23
N ALA A 59 -6.03 20.93 -0.47
CA ALA A 59 -4.91 21.21 -1.35
C ALA A 59 -5.20 22.34 -2.38
N ARG A 60 -6.39 22.36 -2.97
CA ARG A 60 -6.80 23.42 -3.89
C ARG A 60 -7.13 24.75 -3.20
N LEU A 61 -7.53 24.70 -1.93
CA LEU A 61 -7.87 25.91 -1.15
C LEU A 61 -6.60 26.58 -0.61
N ASP A 62 -5.60 25.79 -0.27
CA ASP A 62 -4.36 26.25 0.37
C ASP A 62 -3.22 26.45 -0.65
N ASP A 63 -3.50 26.30 -1.96
CA ASP A 63 -2.58 26.46 -3.10
C ASP A 63 -1.31 25.59 -2.99
N VAL A 64 -1.49 24.36 -2.50
CA VAL A 64 -0.41 23.37 -2.36
C VAL A 64 -0.43 22.30 -3.44
N LEU A 65 -1.20 22.51 -4.52
CA LEU A 65 -1.11 21.70 -5.74
C LEU A 65 -0.02 22.22 -6.68
N GLY A 66 0.40 21.36 -7.60
CA GLY A 66 1.36 21.68 -8.65
C GLY A 66 2.78 21.29 -8.31
N GLU A 67 3.59 21.26 -9.35
CA GLU A 67 4.99 20.87 -9.33
C GLU A 67 5.86 21.90 -8.60
N ILE A 68 6.90 21.42 -7.94
CA ILE A 68 7.90 22.29 -7.29
C ILE A 68 8.93 22.81 -8.33
N GLY A 69 8.96 22.20 -9.53
CA GLY A 69 9.95 22.51 -10.56
C GLY A 69 11.28 21.76 -10.34
N SER A 70 11.30 20.77 -9.45
CA SER A 70 12.38 19.80 -9.26
C SER A 70 11.87 18.39 -9.61
N GLU A 71 12.77 17.56 -10.08
CA GLU A 71 12.56 16.13 -10.23
C GLU A 71 13.04 15.42 -8.97
N ASN A 72 12.33 14.35 -8.54
CA ASN A 72 12.85 13.47 -7.52
C ASN A 72 13.99 12.61 -8.09
N ILE A 73 14.66 11.84 -7.23
CA ILE A 73 15.76 10.95 -7.65
C ILE A 73 15.35 9.96 -8.73
N GLN A 74 14.07 9.67 -8.86
CA GLN A 74 13.51 8.77 -9.85
C GLN A 74 13.32 9.43 -11.22
N GLY A 75 13.59 10.75 -11.35
CA GLY A 75 13.34 11.55 -12.54
C GLY A 75 11.86 11.84 -12.76
N GLU A 76 11.05 11.76 -11.71
CA GLU A 76 9.64 12.13 -11.72
C GLU A 76 9.45 13.56 -11.20
N GLN A 77 8.52 14.30 -11.80
CA GLN A 77 8.20 15.67 -11.35
C GLN A 77 7.59 15.63 -9.95
N GLN A 78 8.29 16.24 -9.00
CA GLN A 78 7.89 16.23 -7.59
C GLN A 78 6.76 17.23 -7.36
N GLN A 79 5.66 16.75 -6.77
CA GLN A 79 4.55 17.58 -6.37
C GLN A 79 4.78 18.16 -4.97
N LYS A 80 4.24 19.36 -4.71
CA LYS A 80 4.32 19.97 -3.36
C LYS A 80 3.79 19.05 -2.26
N LEU A 81 2.74 18.27 -2.57
CA LEU A 81 2.12 17.37 -1.61
C LEU A 81 2.97 16.12 -1.33
N ASP A 82 3.81 15.66 -2.27
CA ASP A 82 4.76 14.58 -2.02
C ASP A 82 5.72 14.99 -0.91
N VAL A 83 6.30 16.19 -1.00
CA VAL A 83 7.21 16.73 0.03
C VAL A 83 6.50 16.90 1.37
N ILE A 84 5.28 17.39 1.39
CA ILE A 84 4.50 17.54 2.63
C ILE A 84 4.23 16.17 3.24
N ALA A 85 3.78 15.19 2.45
CA ALA A 85 3.48 13.84 2.92
C ALA A 85 4.75 13.15 3.45
N ASN A 86 5.86 13.26 2.71
CA ASN A 86 7.17 12.73 3.10
C ASN A 86 7.60 13.30 4.46
N ASN A 87 7.60 14.62 4.60
CA ASN A 87 8.00 15.28 5.84
C ASN A 87 7.12 14.87 7.03
N VAL A 88 5.81 14.76 6.84
CA VAL A 88 4.88 14.32 7.89
C VAL A 88 5.22 12.90 8.35
N LEU A 89 5.43 11.96 7.42
CA LEU A 89 5.79 10.58 7.75
C LEU A 89 7.13 10.50 8.49
N ILE A 90 8.18 11.15 7.97
CA ILE A 90 9.49 11.16 8.58
C ILE A 90 9.44 11.72 10.01
N GLN A 91 8.76 12.86 10.22
CA GLN A 91 8.65 13.48 11.54
C GLN A 91 7.94 12.57 12.54
N GLN A 92 6.82 11.95 12.13
CA GLN A 92 6.07 11.06 13.01
C GLN A 92 6.83 9.77 13.33
N LEU A 93 7.57 9.22 12.36
CA LEU A 93 8.37 8.01 12.55
C LEU A 93 9.61 8.28 13.41
N LYS A 94 10.36 9.37 13.17
CA LYS A 94 11.53 9.77 13.99
C LYS A 94 11.19 9.96 15.47
N ALA A 95 9.95 10.32 15.77
CA ALA A 95 9.48 10.48 17.15
C ALA A 95 9.13 9.15 17.85
N ARG A 96 9.43 7.97 17.23
CA ARG A 96 9.14 6.64 17.80
C ARG A 96 10.43 5.89 18.10
N GLU A 97 10.59 5.48 19.36
CA GLU A 97 11.80 4.80 19.86
C GLU A 97 12.11 3.49 19.12
N GLY A 98 11.11 2.81 18.58
CA GLY A 98 11.29 1.54 17.85
C GLY A 98 11.69 1.69 16.38
N VAL A 99 11.77 2.89 15.82
CA VAL A 99 12.22 3.11 14.44
C VAL A 99 13.73 3.29 14.43
N ALA A 100 14.43 2.44 13.67
CA ALA A 100 15.88 2.51 13.49
C ALA A 100 16.26 3.10 12.14
N VAL A 101 15.49 2.77 11.10
CA VAL A 101 15.79 3.14 9.71
C VAL A 101 14.48 3.54 9.03
N ILE A 102 14.55 4.57 8.21
CA ILE A 102 13.46 5.03 7.37
C ILE A 102 13.97 5.07 5.93
N GLY A 103 13.21 4.49 4.99
CA GLY A 103 13.42 4.62 3.55
C GLY A 103 12.17 5.21 2.90
N SER A 104 12.35 6.25 2.14
CA SER A 104 11.28 6.90 1.38
C SER A 104 11.55 6.85 -0.11
N GLU A 105 10.49 6.84 -0.91
CA GLU A 105 10.61 7.03 -2.36
C GLU A 105 11.24 8.38 -2.72
N GLU A 106 10.99 9.41 -1.89
CA GLU A 106 11.39 10.79 -2.15
C GLU A 106 12.82 11.13 -1.67
N ASP A 107 13.47 10.25 -0.92
CA ASP A 107 14.81 10.45 -0.38
C ASP A 107 15.81 9.47 -1.02
N ASP A 108 16.99 9.98 -1.40
CA ASP A 108 18.05 9.22 -2.10
C ASP A 108 18.59 8.06 -1.26
N GLU A 109 18.70 8.28 0.05
CA GLU A 109 19.38 7.37 0.98
C GLU A 109 18.48 7.02 2.17
N LEU A 110 18.83 5.94 2.84
CA LEU A 110 18.20 5.57 4.11
C LEU A 110 18.48 6.63 5.18
N ILE A 111 17.43 6.98 5.93
CA ILE A 111 17.54 7.87 7.08
C ILE A 111 17.71 7.01 8.33
N PHE A 112 18.85 7.12 8.98
CA PHE A 112 19.11 6.45 10.25
C PHE A 112 18.58 7.29 11.41
N VAL A 113 17.86 6.63 12.31
CA VAL A 113 17.29 7.28 13.49
C VAL A 113 18.11 6.89 14.70
N ASP A 114 18.79 7.88 15.29
CA ASP A 114 19.52 7.71 16.54
C ASP A 114 18.53 7.49 17.68
N ALA A 115 18.36 6.25 18.09
CA ALA A 115 17.64 5.92 19.31
C ALA A 115 18.67 5.57 20.38
N GLU A 116 18.90 6.48 21.31
CA GLU A 116 19.57 6.15 22.56
C GLU A 116 18.72 5.09 23.29
N GLN A 117 19.21 3.85 23.34
CA GLN A 117 18.70 2.74 24.16
C GLN A 117 17.22 2.39 23.98
N ALA A 118 16.85 1.85 22.82
CA ALA A 118 15.57 1.12 22.72
C ALA A 118 15.76 -0.29 23.29
N ASP A 119 15.17 -0.58 24.44
CA ASP A 119 15.02 -1.96 24.92
C ASP A 119 13.97 -2.66 24.06
N GLY A 120 14.38 -3.47 23.09
CA GLY A 120 13.44 -4.26 22.28
C GLY A 120 13.75 -4.32 20.78
N THR A 121 12.83 -4.93 20.03
CA THR A 121 12.93 -5.06 18.57
C THR A 121 12.80 -3.68 17.91
N ARG A 122 13.80 -3.34 17.08
CA ARG A 122 13.78 -2.14 16.25
C ARG A 122 13.33 -2.49 14.83
N TYR A 123 12.80 -1.52 14.12
CA TYR A 123 12.24 -1.70 12.79
C TYR A 123 12.78 -0.67 11.79
N ALA A 124 12.90 -1.14 10.55
CA ALA A 124 13.04 -0.29 9.38
C ALA A 124 11.63 -0.08 8.77
N VAL A 125 11.29 1.16 8.46
CA VAL A 125 10.01 1.51 7.81
C VAL A 125 10.31 2.08 6.44
N MET A 126 9.82 1.41 5.40
CA MET A 126 9.93 1.85 4.01
C MET A 126 8.56 2.32 3.54
N PHE A 127 8.49 3.44 2.82
CA PHE A 127 7.20 3.94 2.33
C PHE A 127 7.32 4.74 1.03
N ASP A 128 6.24 4.67 0.25
CA ASP A 128 5.87 5.66 -0.75
C ASP A 128 4.91 6.65 -0.07
N PRO A 129 5.28 7.93 0.06
CA PRO A 129 4.44 8.88 0.78
C PRO A 129 3.14 9.19 0.07
N LEU A 130 3.12 9.17 -1.28
CA LEU A 130 1.93 9.55 -2.03
C LEU A 130 1.88 8.93 -3.44
N ASP A 131 1.71 7.58 -3.48
CA ASP A 131 1.51 6.83 -4.72
C ASP A 131 0.44 7.45 -5.62
N GLY A 132 0.78 7.62 -6.89
CA GLY A 132 -0.10 8.20 -7.89
C GLY A 132 -0.26 9.72 -7.78
N SER A 133 0.72 10.46 -7.28
CA SER A 133 0.66 11.91 -7.09
C SER A 133 0.31 12.69 -8.36
N SER A 134 0.61 12.17 -9.55
CA SER A 134 0.14 12.74 -10.83
C SER A 134 -1.39 12.84 -10.95
N ASN A 135 -2.14 12.12 -10.11
CA ASN A 135 -3.61 12.17 -10.05
C ASN A 135 -4.16 13.34 -9.20
N LEU A 136 -3.30 14.07 -8.49
CA LEU A 136 -3.72 15.15 -7.58
C LEU A 136 -4.43 16.28 -8.31
N ASP A 137 -3.90 16.68 -9.46
CA ASP A 137 -4.43 17.78 -10.23
C ASP A 137 -5.82 17.50 -10.81
N VAL A 138 -6.15 16.25 -11.03
CA VAL A 138 -7.46 15.83 -11.52
C VAL A 138 -8.40 15.37 -10.39
N GLY A 139 -7.92 15.35 -9.14
CA GLY A 139 -8.71 14.98 -7.97
C GLY A 139 -9.06 13.49 -7.92
N SER A 140 -8.22 12.63 -8.50
CA SER A 140 -8.39 11.19 -8.46
C SER A 140 -7.76 10.60 -7.19
N GLY A 141 -7.94 9.27 -6.96
CA GLY A 141 -7.41 8.60 -5.78
C GLY A 141 -5.89 8.49 -5.80
N VAL A 142 -5.27 8.77 -4.67
CA VAL A 142 -3.85 8.62 -4.38
C VAL A 142 -3.69 7.89 -3.05
N GLY A 143 -2.49 7.48 -2.66
CA GLY A 143 -2.33 6.82 -1.37
C GLY A 143 -0.91 6.77 -0.83
N THR A 144 -0.78 6.41 0.43
CA THR A 144 0.49 6.08 1.07
C THR A 144 0.63 4.57 1.13
N ILE A 145 1.79 4.03 0.78
CA ILE A 145 2.10 2.60 0.89
C ILE A 145 3.26 2.43 1.86
N PHE A 146 3.24 1.42 2.72
CA PHE A 146 4.33 1.20 3.67
C PHE A 146 4.59 -0.28 3.94
N SER A 147 5.86 -0.58 4.23
CA SER A 147 6.35 -1.86 4.75
C SER A 147 7.19 -1.65 6.00
N VAL A 148 7.13 -2.60 6.92
CA VAL A 148 7.86 -2.59 8.19
C VAL A 148 8.67 -3.86 8.29
N PHE A 149 9.99 -3.73 8.45
CA PHE A 149 10.92 -4.85 8.56
C PHE A 149 11.60 -4.85 9.93
N PRO A 150 11.87 -6.03 10.54
CA PRO A 150 12.70 -6.09 11.73
C PRO A 150 14.14 -5.72 11.39
N VAL A 151 14.81 -5.01 12.28
CA VAL A 151 16.25 -4.73 12.15
C VAL A 151 17.03 -5.83 12.84
N THR A 152 17.84 -6.58 12.08
CA THR A 152 18.56 -7.76 12.56
C THR A 152 20.07 -7.53 12.73
N ASP A 153 20.59 -6.38 12.31
CA ASP A 153 22.02 -6.13 12.09
C ASP A 153 22.55 -4.88 12.82
N ASN A 154 22.08 -4.64 14.02
CA ASN A 154 22.44 -3.45 14.83
C ASN A 154 22.15 -2.11 14.13
N GLY A 155 21.25 -2.08 13.14
CA GLY A 155 20.83 -0.87 12.46
C GLY A 155 21.71 -0.45 11.29
N SER A 156 22.47 -1.36 10.67
CA SER A 156 23.31 -1.07 9.49
C SER A 156 22.51 -0.71 8.22
N GLY A 157 21.17 -0.86 8.28
CA GLY A 157 20.31 -0.57 7.13
C GLY A 157 20.25 -1.68 6.08
N LYS A 158 20.59 -2.92 6.46
CA LYS A 158 20.45 -4.07 5.59
C LYS A 158 19.00 -4.23 5.15
N LEU A 159 18.77 -4.21 3.86
CA LEU A 159 17.46 -4.49 3.26
C LEU A 159 17.17 -5.99 3.33
N LEU A 160 15.93 -6.35 3.64
CA LEU A 160 15.46 -7.72 3.75
C LEU A 160 14.43 -8.04 2.65
N PRO A 161 14.29 -9.31 2.23
CA PRO A 161 13.24 -9.72 1.29
C PRO A 161 11.85 -9.50 1.88
N GLY A 162 10.86 -9.41 1.00
CA GLY A 162 9.47 -9.14 1.38
C GLY A 162 8.87 -10.15 2.35
N SER A 163 9.35 -11.41 2.33
CA SER A 163 8.94 -12.46 3.27
C SER A 163 9.31 -12.17 4.74
N GLU A 164 10.26 -11.26 4.98
CA GLU A 164 10.68 -10.85 6.33
C GLU A 164 9.89 -9.62 6.87
N GLN A 165 8.88 -9.14 6.16
CA GLN A 165 8.05 -8.03 6.64
C GLN A 165 7.31 -8.40 7.93
N ALA A 166 7.44 -7.56 8.97
CA ALA A 166 6.66 -7.66 10.19
C ALA A 166 5.24 -7.10 10.02
N ALA A 167 5.09 -6.10 9.14
CA ALA A 167 3.81 -5.54 8.77
C ALA A 167 3.89 -4.86 7.41
N ALA A 168 2.75 -4.81 6.73
CA ALA A 168 2.57 -4.05 5.50
C ALA A 168 1.20 -3.35 5.51
N GLY A 169 1.08 -2.24 4.79
CA GLY A 169 -0.19 -1.54 4.70
C GLY A 169 -0.19 -0.45 3.65
N TYR A 170 -1.38 0.07 3.41
CA TYR A 170 -1.57 1.27 2.62
C TYR A 170 -2.73 2.11 3.14
N VAL A 171 -2.71 3.37 2.77
CA VAL A 171 -3.82 4.30 2.96
C VAL A 171 -4.28 4.79 1.61
N LEU A 172 -5.53 4.58 1.26
CA LEU A 172 -6.14 5.13 0.06
C LEU A 172 -6.87 6.44 0.41
N TYR A 173 -6.48 7.53 -0.22
CA TYR A 173 -7.13 8.83 -0.12
C TYR A 173 -8.03 9.04 -1.33
N GLY A 174 -9.31 8.78 -1.16
CA GLY A 174 -10.34 8.90 -2.19
C GLY A 174 -11.62 9.50 -1.63
N SER A 175 -12.77 9.03 -2.10
CA SER A 175 -14.09 9.41 -1.56
C SER A 175 -14.22 9.12 -0.06
N SER A 176 -13.53 8.09 0.40
CA SER A 176 -13.27 7.79 1.82
C SER A 176 -11.76 7.61 2.01
N THR A 177 -11.26 7.94 3.18
CA THR A 177 -9.88 7.60 3.54
C THR A 177 -9.90 6.21 4.16
N ILE A 178 -9.27 5.25 3.47
CA ILE A 178 -9.28 3.83 3.83
C ILE A 178 -7.88 3.41 4.26
N PHE A 179 -7.75 2.75 5.40
CA PHE A 179 -6.50 2.17 5.90
C PHE A 179 -6.61 0.65 5.87
N VAL A 180 -5.72 -0.01 5.14
CA VAL A 180 -5.62 -1.47 5.07
C VAL A 180 -4.25 -1.88 5.54
N MET A 181 -4.16 -2.93 6.33
CA MET A 181 -2.87 -3.45 6.80
C MET A 181 -2.91 -4.96 7.00
N THR A 182 -1.72 -5.55 7.17
CA THR A 182 -1.55 -6.93 7.61
C THR A 182 -0.31 -7.07 8.48
N VAL A 183 -0.35 -8.07 9.36
CA VAL A 183 0.82 -8.59 10.08
C VAL A 183 1.03 -10.08 9.70
N GLY A 184 0.59 -10.46 8.50
CA GLY A 184 0.80 -11.76 7.88
C GLY A 184 -0.40 -12.70 7.78
N THR A 185 -1.42 -12.57 8.63
CA THR A 185 -2.51 -13.59 8.67
C THR A 185 -3.90 -13.05 8.36
N LYS A 186 -4.15 -11.81 8.68
CA LYS A 186 -5.44 -11.13 8.43
C LYS A 186 -5.19 -9.80 7.74
N VAL A 187 -6.18 -9.35 7.00
CA VAL A 187 -6.17 -8.06 6.30
C VAL A 187 -7.35 -7.23 6.81
N PRO A 188 -7.25 -6.60 7.99
CA PRO A 188 -8.27 -5.69 8.49
C PRO A 188 -8.33 -4.42 7.64
N MET A 189 -9.54 -3.88 7.49
CA MET A 189 -9.80 -2.64 6.77
C MET A 189 -10.53 -1.65 7.66
N PHE A 190 -10.08 -0.40 7.62
CA PHE A 190 -10.59 0.71 8.43
C PHE A 190 -10.93 1.89 7.53
N VAL A 191 -11.95 2.65 7.94
CA VAL A 191 -12.34 3.92 7.30
C VAL A 191 -12.18 5.04 8.32
N LEU A 192 -11.63 6.16 7.88
CA LEU A 192 -11.51 7.35 8.70
C LEU A 192 -12.87 8.01 8.91
N ASP A 193 -13.36 7.96 10.12
CA ASP A 193 -14.45 8.82 10.56
C ASP A 193 -13.88 10.18 10.96
N THR A 194 -14.09 11.16 10.09
CA THR A 194 -13.56 12.52 10.28
C THR A 194 -14.25 13.28 11.40
N SER A 195 -15.44 12.84 11.84
CA SER A 195 -16.20 13.49 12.93
C SER A 195 -15.56 13.25 14.30
N ILE A 196 -14.94 12.09 14.48
CA ILE A 196 -14.23 11.71 15.71
C ILE A 196 -12.72 11.58 15.52
N GLY A 197 -12.22 11.76 14.29
CA GLY A 197 -10.79 11.67 13.98
C GLY A 197 -10.18 10.29 14.19
N ALA A 198 -10.94 9.20 13.98
CA ALA A 198 -10.50 7.84 14.21
C ALA A 198 -10.74 6.94 13.00
N PHE A 199 -9.80 6.02 12.73
CA PHE A 199 -9.99 4.92 11.79
C PHE A 199 -10.85 3.84 12.45
N ILE A 200 -12.02 3.57 11.88
CA ILE A 200 -13.00 2.60 12.37
C ILE A 200 -12.94 1.35 11.50
N ARG A 201 -12.85 0.18 12.14
CA ARG A 201 -12.78 -1.10 11.44
C ARG A 201 -14.11 -1.41 10.76
N VAL A 202 -14.06 -1.57 9.44
CA VAL A 202 -15.21 -1.95 8.60
C VAL A 202 -15.16 -3.41 8.15
N ALA A 203 -13.97 -4.02 8.18
CA ALA A 203 -13.78 -5.45 7.97
C ALA A 203 -12.70 -5.98 8.90
N GLU A 204 -12.91 -7.15 9.49
CA GLU A 204 -11.89 -7.83 10.30
C GLU A 204 -10.85 -8.51 9.43
N HIS A 205 -11.28 -8.99 8.27
CA HIS A 205 -10.44 -9.60 7.26
C HIS A 205 -11.08 -9.38 5.89
N VAL A 206 -10.31 -8.83 4.97
CA VAL A 206 -10.67 -8.75 3.55
C VAL A 206 -10.09 -9.97 2.85
N SER A 207 -10.94 -10.76 2.22
CA SER A 207 -10.53 -11.88 1.37
C SER A 207 -10.73 -11.49 -0.09
N ILE A 208 -9.69 -11.63 -0.90
CA ILE A 208 -9.79 -11.40 -2.34
C ILE A 208 -10.57 -12.55 -3.00
N PRO A 209 -11.52 -12.28 -3.92
CA PRO A 209 -12.16 -13.33 -4.68
C PRO A 209 -11.13 -14.20 -5.43
N LYS A 210 -11.30 -15.52 -5.46
CA LYS A 210 -10.36 -16.43 -6.16
C LYS A 210 -10.18 -16.07 -7.64
N ARG A 211 -11.24 -15.55 -8.27
CA ARG A 211 -11.26 -15.05 -9.64
C ARG A 211 -12.09 -13.76 -9.71
N GLY A 212 -11.65 -12.81 -10.52
CA GLY A 212 -12.42 -11.62 -10.90
C GLY A 212 -12.44 -11.42 -12.41
N ASN A 213 -13.19 -10.43 -12.85
CA ASN A 213 -13.34 -10.07 -14.27
C ASN A 213 -12.84 -8.64 -14.53
N ILE A 214 -11.84 -8.21 -13.80
CA ILE A 214 -11.21 -6.89 -13.93
C ILE A 214 -9.72 -7.09 -14.16
N TYR A 215 -9.14 -6.30 -15.06
CA TYR A 215 -7.69 -6.14 -15.15
C TYR A 215 -7.32 -4.66 -15.11
N SER A 216 -6.18 -4.38 -14.51
CA SER A 216 -5.59 -3.04 -14.41
C SER A 216 -4.17 -3.07 -14.97
N VAL A 217 -3.95 -2.36 -16.07
CA VAL A 217 -2.65 -2.21 -16.74
C VAL A 217 -2.67 -0.98 -17.62
N ASN A 218 -1.53 -0.33 -17.80
CA ASN A 218 -1.39 0.73 -18.80
C ASN A 218 -1.23 0.11 -20.20
N GLU A 219 -2.34 -0.08 -20.91
CA GLU A 219 -2.36 -0.66 -22.26
C GLU A 219 -1.68 0.23 -23.32
N ALA A 220 -1.35 1.49 -23.03
CA ALA A 220 -0.56 2.31 -23.95
C ALA A 220 0.85 1.73 -24.20
N ASN A 221 1.32 0.86 -23.30
CA ASN A 221 2.61 0.19 -23.40
C ASN A 221 2.52 -1.24 -23.98
N VAL A 222 1.36 -1.70 -24.43
CA VAL A 222 1.09 -3.11 -24.80
C VAL A 222 2.03 -3.64 -25.88
N GLU A 223 2.44 -2.80 -26.83
CA GLU A 223 3.38 -3.17 -27.90
C GLU A 223 4.77 -3.54 -27.35
N GLY A 224 5.14 -3.01 -26.18
CA GLY A 224 6.40 -3.31 -25.52
C GLY A 224 6.32 -4.51 -24.57
N PHE A 225 5.16 -5.14 -24.40
CA PHE A 225 4.99 -6.32 -23.55
C PHE A 225 5.41 -7.60 -24.29
N SER A 226 5.84 -8.62 -23.56
CA SER A 226 6.12 -9.92 -24.13
C SER A 226 4.85 -10.60 -24.68
N ALA A 227 5.00 -11.68 -25.45
CA ALA A 227 3.90 -12.36 -26.12
C ALA A 227 2.86 -12.87 -25.13
N GLY A 228 3.26 -13.47 -23.99
CA GLY A 228 2.35 -14.02 -23.00
C GLY A 228 1.49 -12.96 -22.32
N TYR A 229 2.05 -11.78 -22.00
CA TYR A 229 1.21 -10.67 -21.48
C TYR A 229 0.17 -10.23 -22.53
N ARG A 230 0.56 -10.12 -23.81
CA ARG A 230 -0.36 -9.73 -24.90
C ARG A 230 -1.43 -10.78 -25.13
N GLU A 231 -1.06 -12.06 -25.05
CA GLU A 231 -2.01 -13.18 -25.14
C GLU A 231 -3.03 -13.13 -24.02
N TYR A 232 -2.58 -13.04 -22.77
CA TYR A 232 -3.46 -12.95 -21.60
C TYR A 232 -4.42 -11.75 -21.69
N LEU A 233 -3.93 -10.56 -22.04
CA LEU A 233 -4.79 -9.39 -22.21
C LEU A 233 -5.81 -9.57 -23.36
N THR A 234 -5.46 -10.31 -24.40
CA THR A 234 -6.38 -10.65 -25.49
C THR A 234 -7.47 -11.62 -25.00
N GLN A 235 -7.11 -12.62 -24.18
CA GLN A 235 -8.07 -13.51 -23.53
C GLN A 235 -9.00 -12.72 -22.60
N CYS A 236 -8.47 -11.83 -21.76
CA CYS A 236 -9.31 -10.96 -20.89
C CYS A 236 -10.32 -10.15 -21.68
N ARG A 237 -9.95 -9.56 -22.82
CA ARG A 237 -10.87 -8.80 -23.68
C ARG A 237 -11.94 -9.70 -24.31
N ASN A 238 -11.56 -10.87 -24.79
CA ASN A 238 -12.50 -11.84 -25.39
C ASN A 238 -13.50 -12.36 -24.36
N ASP A 239 -13.08 -12.53 -23.11
CA ASP A 239 -13.92 -12.97 -21.98
C ASP A 239 -14.73 -11.82 -21.36
N GLY A 240 -14.62 -10.60 -21.90
CA GLY A 240 -15.42 -9.45 -21.45
C GLY A 240 -14.96 -8.84 -20.13
N PHE A 241 -13.70 -8.97 -19.77
CA PHE A 241 -13.17 -8.33 -18.57
C PHE A 241 -13.23 -6.79 -18.69
N GLY A 242 -13.47 -6.14 -17.55
CA GLY A 242 -13.41 -4.68 -17.47
C GLY A 242 -11.99 -4.16 -17.27
N SER A 243 -11.48 -3.35 -18.20
CA SER A 243 -10.25 -2.61 -17.99
C SER A 243 -10.47 -1.49 -16.97
N ARG A 244 -9.62 -1.42 -15.95
CA ARG A 244 -9.69 -0.42 -14.87
C ARG A 244 -8.26 -0.02 -14.46
N TYR A 245 -7.74 1.03 -15.07
CA TYR A 245 -6.43 1.57 -14.76
C TYR A 245 -6.56 3.05 -14.36
N SER A 246 -6.12 3.39 -13.17
CA SER A 246 -6.19 4.76 -12.62
C SER A 246 -4.84 5.48 -12.64
N GLY A 247 -3.75 4.75 -12.78
CA GLY A 247 -2.40 5.28 -12.70
C GLY A 247 -1.87 5.47 -11.28
N ALA A 248 -2.64 5.05 -10.26
CA ALA A 248 -2.20 4.93 -8.87
C ALA A 248 -2.29 3.45 -8.45
N MET A 249 -1.16 2.84 -8.10
CA MET A 249 -1.11 1.42 -7.73
C MET A 249 -2.06 1.12 -6.56
N VAL A 250 -2.06 1.98 -5.55
CA VAL A 250 -2.89 1.82 -4.35
C VAL A 250 -4.38 1.74 -4.67
N ALA A 251 -4.87 2.57 -5.61
CA ALA A 251 -6.27 2.61 -5.98
C ALA A 251 -6.67 1.39 -6.81
N ASP A 252 -5.80 0.97 -7.72
CA ASP A 252 -6.03 -0.16 -8.61
C ASP A 252 -5.95 -1.48 -7.85
N VAL A 253 -4.92 -1.67 -7.00
CA VAL A 253 -4.78 -2.86 -6.14
C VAL A 253 -5.91 -2.93 -5.12
N HIS A 254 -6.34 -1.80 -4.51
CA HIS A 254 -7.50 -1.79 -3.62
C HIS A 254 -8.77 -2.29 -4.32
N ARG A 255 -9.01 -1.87 -5.56
CA ARG A 255 -10.16 -2.36 -6.35
C ARG A 255 -10.07 -3.86 -6.59
N ILE A 256 -8.88 -4.36 -6.97
CA ILE A 256 -8.63 -5.79 -7.18
C ILE A 256 -8.82 -6.57 -5.88
N LEU A 257 -8.35 -6.07 -4.75
CA LEU A 257 -8.52 -6.69 -3.44
C LEU A 257 -10.00 -6.89 -3.08
N ILE A 258 -10.87 -5.94 -3.44
CA ILE A 258 -12.30 -6.00 -3.09
C ILE A 258 -13.13 -6.76 -4.15
N LYS A 259 -12.79 -6.66 -5.44
CA LYS A 259 -13.63 -7.16 -6.55
C LYS A 259 -13.05 -8.39 -7.24
N GLY A 260 -11.81 -8.73 -6.98
CA GLY A 260 -11.04 -9.71 -7.73
C GLY A 260 -10.55 -9.19 -9.07
N GLY A 261 -9.70 -9.97 -9.72
CA GLY A 261 -9.05 -9.64 -10.97
C GLY A 261 -7.54 -9.55 -10.83
N VAL A 262 -6.87 -8.80 -11.69
CA VAL A 262 -5.41 -8.71 -11.71
C VAL A 262 -4.93 -7.29 -11.97
N PHE A 263 -3.91 -6.88 -11.24
CA PHE A 263 -3.10 -5.69 -11.48
C PHE A 263 -1.78 -6.10 -12.10
N LEU A 264 -1.38 -5.42 -13.17
CA LEU A 264 -0.18 -5.73 -13.95
C LEU A 264 0.66 -4.47 -14.14
N TYR A 265 1.94 -4.61 -13.88
CA TYR A 265 2.96 -3.66 -14.32
C TYR A 265 4.11 -4.43 -14.98
N PRO A 266 3.91 -4.87 -16.26
CA PRO A 266 4.88 -5.70 -16.97
C PRO A 266 6.19 -4.97 -17.24
N PRO A 267 7.31 -5.70 -17.41
CA PRO A 267 8.51 -5.14 -18.01
C PRO A 267 8.24 -4.79 -19.49
N THR A 268 9.01 -3.84 -20.00
CA THR A 268 9.00 -3.49 -21.42
C THR A 268 10.43 -3.49 -21.96
N GLU A 269 10.61 -3.49 -23.27
CA GLU A 269 11.95 -3.34 -23.88
C GLU A 269 12.70 -2.10 -23.38
N LYS A 270 11.99 -1.01 -23.09
CA LYS A 270 12.56 0.25 -22.57
C LYS A 270 12.86 0.21 -21.08
N VAL A 271 12.11 -0.58 -20.32
CA VAL A 271 12.23 -0.69 -18.86
C VAL A 271 12.16 -2.18 -18.48
N PRO A 272 13.23 -2.94 -18.74
CA PRO A 272 13.22 -4.40 -18.55
C PRO A 272 13.12 -4.83 -17.09
N GLU A 273 13.51 -3.98 -16.14
CA GLU A 273 13.37 -4.23 -14.69
C GLU A 273 12.00 -3.83 -14.14
N GLY A 274 11.04 -3.39 -14.97
CA GLY A 274 9.77 -2.85 -14.52
C GLY A 274 9.90 -1.40 -14.02
N LYS A 275 8.79 -0.82 -13.56
CA LYS A 275 8.77 0.59 -13.09
C LYS A 275 8.55 0.70 -11.57
N LEU A 276 7.78 -0.22 -10.98
CA LEU A 276 7.43 -0.18 -9.56
C LEU A 276 8.60 -0.61 -8.69
N ARG A 277 8.66 -0.07 -7.46
CA ARG A 277 9.78 -0.30 -6.55
C ARG A 277 9.49 -1.45 -5.61
N LEU A 278 10.53 -2.26 -5.34
CA LEU A 278 10.40 -3.46 -4.53
C LEU A 278 10.01 -3.16 -3.08
N MET A 279 10.73 -2.22 -2.44
CA MET A 279 10.73 -2.08 -0.98
C MET A 279 9.46 -1.45 -0.41
N TYR A 280 8.89 -0.48 -1.10
CA TYR A 280 7.81 0.33 -0.56
C TYR A 280 6.52 0.33 -1.41
N GLU A 281 6.51 -0.38 -2.55
CA GLU A 281 5.31 -0.59 -3.39
C GLU A 281 5.00 -2.09 -3.53
N ALA A 282 5.87 -2.86 -4.17
CA ALA A 282 5.59 -4.25 -4.52
C ALA A 282 5.55 -5.19 -3.30
N ASN A 283 6.53 -5.14 -2.40
CA ASN A 283 6.56 -5.97 -1.20
C ASN A 283 5.34 -5.77 -0.29
N PRO A 284 4.97 -4.53 0.12
CA PRO A 284 3.80 -4.35 0.97
C PRO A 284 2.50 -4.78 0.30
N MET A 285 2.32 -4.50 -1.00
CA MET A 285 1.12 -4.91 -1.72
C MET A 285 1.07 -6.43 -1.92
N ALA A 286 2.22 -7.10 -2.16
CA ALA A 286 2.31 -8.55 -2.24
C ALA A 286 1.89 -9.22 -0.93
N MET A 287 2.44 -8.76 0.20
CA MET A 287 2.08 -9.29 1.52
C MET A 287 0.59 -9.15 1.81
N ILE A 288 -0.03 -8.02 1.46
CA ILE A 288 -1.47 -7.78 1.66
C ILE A 288 -2.30 -8.70 0.77
N VAL A 289 -1.96 -8.81 -0.52
CA VAL A 289 -2.70 -9.61 -1.50
C VAL A 289 -2.62 -11.09 -1.15
N GLU A 290 -1.45 -11.61 -0.76
CA GLU A 290 -1.27 -13.00 -0.35
C GLU A 290 -1.97 -13.30 0.97
N ALA A 291 -1.87 -12.43 1.97
CA ALA A 291 -2.61 -12.55 3.22
C ALA A 291 -4.14 -12.54 3.01
N ALA A 292 -4.62 -11.91 1.93
CA ALA A 292 -6.02 -11.92 1.52
C ALA A 292 -6.42 -13.17 0.70
N GLY A 293 -5.48 -14.09 0.41
CA GLY A 293 -5.71 -15.31 -0.38
C GLY A 293 -5.54 -15.14 -1.89
N GLY A 294 -4.89 -14.06 -2.32
CA GLY A 294 -4.46 -13.82 -3.69
C GLY A 294 -3.08 -14.40 -4.00
N LYS A 295 -2.46 -13.90 -5.07
CA LYS A 295 -1.11 -14.27 -5.50
C LYS A 295 -0.34 -13.06 -5.99
N ALA A 296 0.97 -13.05 -5.75
CA ALA A 296 1.90 -12.01 -6.16
C ALA A 296 3.10 -12.62 -6.89
N SER A 297 3.49 -12.06 -8.05
CA SER A 297 4.62 -12.57 -8.83
C SER A 297 5.33 -11.47 -9.59
N THR A 298 6.60 -11.69 -9.89
CA THR A 298 7.39 -10.89 -10.84
C THR A 298 7.17 -11.32 -12.28
N GLY A 299 6.46 -12.43 -12.50
CA GLY A 299 6.38 -13.15 -13.77
C GLY A 299 7.33 -14.34 -13.83
N THR A 300 8.41 -14.35 -13.06
CA THR A 300 9.42 -15.44 -13.02
C THR A 300 9.61 -16.03 -11.63
N GLY A 301 9.03 -15.43 -10.59
CA GLY A 301 9.12 -15.88 -9.21
C GLY A 301 8.22 -15.06 -8.30
N ASP A 302 8.19 -15.41 -7.03
CA ASP A 302 7.38 -14.74 -6.02
C ASP A 302 8.02 -13.40 -5.62
N ILE A 303 7.20 -12.33 -5.52
CA ILE A 303 7.70 -10.98 -5.17
C ILE A 303 8.37 -10.99 -3.80
N LEU A 304 7.75 -11.68 -2.82
CA LEU A 304 8.22 -11.67 -1.44
C LEU A 304 9.58 -12.36 -1.25
N ASP A 305 10.01 -13.21 -2.20
CA ASP A 305 11.30 -13.92 -2.16
C ASP A 305 12.44 -13.16 -2.84
N VAL A 306 12.14 -12.02 -3.48
CA VAL A 306 13.16 -11.21 -4.14
C VAL A 306 14.11 -10.61 -3.10
N ASN A 307 15.40 -10.95 -3.20
CA ASN A 307 16.43 -10.33 -2.38
C ASN A 307 16.69 -8.89 -2.86
N PRO A 308 16.49 -7.87 -2.03
CA PRO A 308 16.71 -6.49 -2.42
C PRO A 308 18.21 -6.18 -2.57
N ARG A 309 18.54 -5.42 -3.60
CA ARG A 309 19.91 -4.95 -3.89
C ARG A 309 20.13 -3.50 -3.43
N GLU A 310 19.08 -2.69 -3.50
CA GLU A 310 19.09 -1.25 -3.20
C GLU A 310 17.69 -0.78 -2.81
N LEU A 311 17.58 0.38 -2.16
CA LEU A 311 16.31 0.95 -1.69
C LEU A 311 15.28 1.13 -2.82
N HIS A 312 15.73 1.66 -3.96
CA HIS A 312 14.88 2.01 -5.10
C HIS A 312 14.85 0.93 -6.20
N GLN A 313 15.20 -0.31 -5.85
CA GLN A 313 15.17 -1.42 -6.81
C GLN A 313 13.80 -1.55 -7.46
N ARG A 314 13.77 -1.57 -8.78
CA ARG A 314 12.55 -1.78 -9.57
C ARG A 314 12.34 -3.25 -9.86
N ILE A 315 11.06 -3.65 -9.99
CA ILE A 315 10.67 -4.99 -10.42
C ILE A 315 9.38 -4.95 -11.26
N PRO A 316 9.14 -5.96 -12.11
CA PRO A 316 7.82 -6.21 -12.68
C PRO A 316 6.85 -6.67 -11.60
N VAL A 317 5.56 -6.32 -11.74
CA VAL A 317 4.56 -6.64 -10.71
C VAL A 317 3.31 -7.25 -11.35
N ILE A 318 2.91 -8.39 -10.80
CA ILE A 318 1.66 -9.10 -11.05
C ILE A 318 1.02 -9.37 -9.70
N LEU A 319 -0.15 -8.79 -9.43
CA LEU A 319 -0.88 -8.95 -8.16
C LEU A 319 -2.35 -9.22 -8.43
N GLY A 320 -2.97 -10.12 -7.68
CA GLY A 320 -4.42 -10.24 -7.78
C GLY A 320 -5.01 -11.55 -7.31
N SER A 321 -6.17 -11.87 -7.83
CA SER A 321 -6.86 -13.12 -7.60
C SER A 321 -6.00 -14.31 -8.02
N HIS A 322 -5.94 -15.32 -7.18
CA HIS A 322 -5.09 -16.50 -7.37
C HIS A 322 -5.23 -17.10 -8.78
N ASP A 323 -6.46 -17.28 -9.25
CA ASP A 323 -6.71 -17.93 -10.55
C ASP A 323 -6.30 -17.02 -11.72
N ASN A 324 -6.60 -15.72 -11.65
CA ASN A 324 -6.20 -14.76 -12.69
C ASN A 324 -4.68 -14.65 -12.84
N VAL A 325 -3.95 -14.59 -11.71
CA VAL A 325 -2.49 -14.56 -11.72
C VAL A 325 -1.93 -15.87 -12.26
N SER A 326 -2.48 -17.02 -11.85
CA SER A 326 -2.02 -18.33 -12.32
C SER A 326 -2.24 -18.53 -13.82
N GLU A 327 -3.35 -18.03 -14.38
CA GLU A 327 -3.61 -18.04 -15.81
C GLU A 327 -2.62 -17.19 -16.60
N LEU A 328 -2.30 -15.99 -16.10
CA LEU A 328 -1.26 -15.16 -16.72
C LEU A 328 0.11 -15.85 -16.69
N LEU A 329 0.50 -16.43 -15.56
CA LEU A 329 1.78 -17.13 -15.46
C LEU A 329 1.87 -18.29 -16.45
N ALA A 330 0.77 -19.04 -16.68
CA ALA A 330 0.73 -20.09 -17.70
C ALA A 330 0.94 -19.56 -19.13
N CYS A 331 0.46 -18.33 -19.44
CA CYS A 331 0.76 -17.69 -20.71
C CYS A 331 2.25 -17.30 -20.84
N LEU A 332 2.87 -16.85 -19.73
CA LEU A 332 4.29 -16.50 -19.71
C LEU A 332 5.20 -17.73 -19.82
N ASP A 333 4.84 -18.85 -19.20
CA ASP A 333 5.59 -20.11 -19.27
C ASP A 333 5.55 -20.75 -20.66
N SER A 334 4.65 -20.30 -21.53
CA SER A 334 4.46 -20.82 -22.89
C SER A 334 5.29 -20.09 -23.93
N GLU A 335 6.02 -19.02 -23.56
CA GLU A 335 6.93 -18.27 -24.43
C GLU A 335 8.26 -19.01 -24.59
#